data_e05f07f9667d5bd267e0bd2df0e23e32
#
_entry.id   e05f07f9667d5bd267e0bd2df0e23e32
#
_cell.length_a   1.000
_cell.length_b   1.000
_cell.length_c   1.000
_cell.angle_alpha   90.00
_cell.angle_beta   90.00
_cell.angle_gamma   90.00
#
_symmetry.space_group_name_H-M   'P 1'
#
loop_
_entity.id
_entity.type
_entity.pdbx_description
1 polymer ?
#
loop_
_entity_poly.entity_id
_entity_poly.type
_entity_poly.pdbx_seq_one_letter_code
_entity_poly.pdbx_strand_id
1 'polypeptide(L)'
;MKALNRSPDEQTRIDQACRSLALYQTNSCPYCVTVRRTIKKLQLKIELRDIQRNPVWRQELMQGGGMTQVPCLRIEAADGRVQWMYESADIKRYLRQHFSS
;
A
#
# COMPACT_ATOMS: atom_id res chain seq x y z
N MET A 1 -10.52 19.88 1.11
CA MET A 1 -10.94 18.53 1.47
C MET A 1 -10.75 18.30 2.97
N LYS A 2 -11.73 17.73 3.60
CA LYS A 2 -11.66 17.49 5.03
C LYS A 2 -10.69 16.36 5.36
N ALA A 3 -9.92 16.53 6.42
CA ALA A 3 -9.17 15.43 7.01
C ALA A 3 -10.15 14.40 7.59
N LEU A 4 -9.71 13.15 7.65
CA LEU A 4 -10.53 12.10 8.24
C LEU A 4 -10.62 12.30 9.76
N ASN A 5 -11.84 12.21 10.26
CA ASN A 5 -12.10 12.31 11.69
C ASN A 5 -12.18 10.92 12.31
N ARG A 6 -11.04 10.39 12.70
CA ARG A 6 -10.97 9.10 13.40
C ARG A 6 -10.69 9.34 14.86
N SER A 7 -11.36 8.55 15.72
CA SER A 7 -10.97 8.49 17.11
C SER A 7 -9.59 7.85 17.25
N PRO A 8 -8.88 8.08 18.38
CA PRO A 8 -7.59 7.41 18.58
C PRO A 8 -7.68 5.88 18.48
N ASP A 9 -8.78 5.29 18.98
CA ASP A 9 -8.97 3.84 18.91
C ASP A 9 -9.15 3.35 17.47
N GLU A 10 -9.92 4.10 16.68
CA GLU A 10 -10.10 3.78 15.26
C GLU A 10 -8.77 3.87 14.51
N GLN A 11 -8.01 4.93 14.76
CA GLN A 11 -6.71 5.10 14.10
C GLN A 11 -5.75 3.99 14.49
N THR A 12 -5.77 3.54 15.74
CA THR A 12 -4.94 2.41 16.18
C THR A 12 -5.29 1.14 15.44
N ARG A 13 -6.59 0.86 15.26
CA ARG A 13 -7.03 -0.32 14.50
C ARG A 13 -6.61 -0.24 13.03
N ILE A 14 -6.73 0.95 12.44
CA ILE A 14 -6.29 1.19 11.06
C ILE A 14 -4.78 0.98 10.94
N ASP A 15 -4.00 1.52 11.87
CA ASP A 15 -2.54 1.36 11.87
C ASP A 15 -2.14 -0.12 11.96
N GLN A 16 -2.84 -0.89 12.80
CA GLN A 16 -2.59 -2.32 12.92
C GLN A 16 -2.93 -3.07 11.62
N ALA A 17 -4.06 -2.74 11.00
CA ALA A 17 -4.45 -3.34 9.72
C ALA A 17 -3.43 -3.03 8.63
N CYS A 18 -2.83 -1.83 8.64
CA CYS A 18 -1.84 -1.43 7.66
C CYS A 18 -0.51 -2.19 7.79
N ARG A 19 -0.25 -2.84 8.91
CA ARG A 19 0.96 -3.66 9.08
C ARG A 19 0.99 -4.88 8.16
N SER A 20 -0.16 -5.32 7.68
CA SER A 20 -0.25 -6.41 6.72
C SER A 20 -0.16 -5.93 5.27
N LEU A 21 0.07 -4.63 5.06
CA LEU A 21 0.17 -4.02 3.75
C LEU A 21 1.57 -3.48 3.52
N ALA A 22 2.04 -3.61 2.28
CA ALA A 22 3.28 -2.96 1.85
C ALA A 22 3.12 -2.50 0.41
N LEU A 23 3.60 -1.29 0.11
CA LEU A 23 3.55 -0.74 -1.24
C LEU A 23 4.94 -0.77 -1.86
N TYR A 24 5.10 -1.59 -2.90
CA TYR A 24 6.31 -1.57 -3.73
C TYR A 24 6.17 -0.43 -4.73
N GLN A 25 7.16 0.46 -4.77
CA GLN A 25 7.03 1.70 -5.52
C GLN A 25 8.40 2.26 -5.90
N THR A 26 8.41 3.31 -6.73
CA THR A 26 9.58 4.15 -6.97
C THR A 26 9.17 5.60 -6.80
N ASN A 27 10.12 6.46 -6.43
CA ASN A 27 9.80 7.87 -6.16
C ASN A 27 9.41 8.63 -7.43
N SER A 28 9.96 8.25 -8.57
CA SER A 28 9.75 8.98 -9.82
C SER A 28 8.55 8.52 -10.63
N CYS A 29 7.92 7.42 -10.26
CA CYS A 29 6.79 6.88 -11.01
C CYS A 29 5.52 7.69 -10.77
N PRO A 30 4.89 8.27 -11.81
CA PRO A 30 3.66 9.07 -11.63
C PRO A 30 2.52 8.29 -11.01
N TYR A 31 2.36 7.03 -11.35
CA TYR A 31 1.31 6.19 -10.78
C TYR A 31 1.56 5.90 -9.30
N CYS A 32 2.83 5.73 -8.93
CA CYS A 32 3.20 5.57 -7.52
C CYS A 32 2.88 6.82 -6.73
N VAL A 33 3.09 8.00 -7.31
CA VAL A 33 2.76 9.28 -6.67
C VAL A 33 1.28 9.35 -6.33
N THR A 34 0.40 8.95 -7.25
CA THR A 34 -1.05 8.99 -7.01
C THR A 34 -1.47 8.06 -5.88
N VAL A 35 -0.86 6.88 -5.79
CA VAL A 35 -1.15 5.93 -4.70
C VAL A 35 -0.66 6.49 -3.37
N ARG A 36 0.54 7.05 -3.33
CA ARG A 36 1.06 7.66 -2.09
C ARG A 36 0.19 8.81 -1.61
N ARG A 37 -0.36 9.60 -2.53
CA ARG A 37 -1.33 10.66 -2.18
C ARG A 37 -2.57 10.09 -1.49
N THR A 38 -3.09 9.00 -2.02
CA THR A 38 -4.26 8.35 -1.41
C THR A 38 -3.91 7.83 -0.02
N ILE A 39 -2.75 7.20 0.13
CA ILE A 39 -2.26 6.73 1.44
C ILE A 39 -2.19 7.89 2.43
N LYS A 40 -1.65 9.02 2.02
CA LYS A 40 -1.54 10.19 2.88
C LYS A 40 -2.90 10.78 3.24
N LYS A 41 -3.80 10.90 2.26
CA LYS A 41 -5.15 11.41 2.49
C LYS A 41 -5.93 10.55 3.48
N LEU A 42 -5.78 9.24 3.39
CA LEU A 42 -6.46 8.30 4.28
C LEU A 42 -5.72 8.09 5.59
N GLN A 43 -4.59 8.74 5.79
CA GLN A 43 -3.78 8.66 7.00
C GLN A 43 -3.41 7.22 7.35
N LEU A 44 -2.85 6.52 6.36
CA LEU A 44 -2.48 5.11 6.49
C LEU A 44 -0.97 4.98 6.68
N LYS A 45 -0.56 4.15 7.63
CA LYS A 45 0.85 3.85 7.90
C LYS A 45 1.25 2.57 7.16
N ILE A 46 1.33 2.68 5.85
CA ILE A 46 1.72 1.55 4.99
C ILE A 46 3.20 1.66 4.68
N GLU A 47 3.93 0.55 4.84
CA GLU A 47 5.36 0.51 4.52
C GLU A 47 5.58 0.75 3.03
N LEU A 48 6.48 1.68 2.71
CA LEU A 48 6.86 1.94 1.32
C LEU A 48 8.17 1.21 1.02
N ARG A 49 8.17 0.39 -0.01
CA ARG A 49 9.32 -0.42 -0.41
C ARG A 49 9.81 0.03 -1.79
N ASP A 50 10.84 0.88 -1.78
CA ASP A 50 11.40 1.44 -3.02
C ASP A 50 12.30 0.40 -3.68
N ILE A 51 11.84 -0.15 -4.81
CA ILE A 51 12.55 -1.22 -5.51
C ILE A 51 13.82 -0.76 -6.23
N GLN A 52 13.98 0.56 -6.42
CA GLN A 52 15.22 1.09 -6.98
C GLN A 52 16.30 1.25 -5.91
N ARG A 53 15.92 1.50 -4.67
CA ARG A 53 16.84 1.70 -3.57
C ARG A 53 17.31 0.41 -2.93
N ASN A 54 16.44 -0.60 -2.94
CA ASN A 54 16.74 -1.87 -2.27
C ASN A 54 16.48 -3.04 -3.20
N PRO A 55 17.55 -3.70 -3.70
CA PRO A 55 17.39 -4.84 -4.60
C PRO A 55 16.64 -6.01 -3.99
N VAL A 56 16.66 -6.16 -2.68
CA VAL A 56 15.91 -7.22 -1.99
C VAL A 56 14.41 -7.04 -2.22
N TRP A 57 13.91 -5.81 -2.14
CA TRP A 57 12.49 -5.53 -2.37
C TRP A 57 12.08 -5.78 -3.82
N ARG A 58 12.96 -5.45 -4.76
CA ARG A 58 12.72 -5.77 -6.16
C ARG A 58 12.61 -7.27 -6.40
N GLN A 59 13.49 -8.02 -5.75
CA GLN A 59 13.48 -9.48 -5.83
C GLN A 59 12.21 -10.07 -5.21
N GLU A 60 11.80 -9.55 -4.04
CA GLU A 60 10.54 -9.96 -3.41
C GLU A 60 9.35 -9.75 -4.33
N LEU A 61 9.28 -8.59 -4.97
CA LEU A 61 8.20 -8.25 -5.88
C LEU A 61 8.16 -9.22 -7.05
N MET A 62 9.31 -9.52 -7.65
CA MET A 62 9.40 -10.44 -8.77
C MET A 62 9.05 -11.87 -8.38
N GLN A 63 9.53 -12.34 -7.24
CA GLN A 63 9.29 -13.69 -6.78
C GLN A 63 7.84 -13.90 -6.34
N GLY A 64 7.27 -12.92 -5.64
CA GLY A 64 5.91 -13.03 -5.12
C GLY A 64 4.85 -12.74 -6.16
N GLY A 65 4.97 -11.60 -6.84
CA GLY A 65 3.96 -11.14 -7.78
C GLY A 65 4.22 -11.55 -9.22
N GLY A 66 5.45 -11.89 -9.56
CA GLY A 66 5.81 -12.30 -10.92
C GLY A 66 6.22 -11.17 -11.85
N MET A 67 6.11 -9.91 -11.42
CA MET A 67 6.49 -8.75 -12.23
C MET A 67 7.15 -7.70 -11.35
N THR A 68 8.10 -6.95 -11.92
CA THR A 68 8.73 -5.82 -11.20
C THR A 68 8.02 -4.50 -11.44
N GLN A 69 6.79 -4.55 -11.93
CA GLN A 69 5.98 -3.37 -12.20
C GLN A 69 5.54 -2.69 -10.90
N VAL A 70 5.61 -1.37 -10.85
CA VAL A 70 5.15 -0.58 -9.72
C VAL A 70 4.09 0.43 -10.18
N PRO A 71 3.16 0.86 -9.32
CA PRO A 71 3.01 0.46 -7.92
C PRO A 71 2.45 -0.95 -7.78
N CYS A 72 2.77 -1.63 -6.68
CA CYS A 72 2.17 -2.91 -6.34
C CYS A 72 1.87 -2.94 -4.85
N LEU A 73 0.63 -3.22 -4.48
CA LEU A 73 0.24 -3.38 -3.09
C LEU A 73 0.27 -4.85 -2.71
N ARG A 74 1.09 -5.18 -1.72
CA ARG A 74 1.14 -6.52 -1.14
C ARG A 74 0.17 -6.56 0.02
N ILE A 75 -0.78 -7.48 -0.03
CA ILE A 75 -1.83 -7.62 0.98
C ILE A 75 -1.69 -9.01 1.60
N GLU A 76 -1.37 -9.05 2.88
CA GLU A 76 -1.24 -10.31 3.59
C GLU A 76 -2.49 -10.55 4.43
N ALA A 77 -3.17 -11.67 4.17
CA ALA A 77 -4.36 -12.06 4.93
C ALA A 77 -3.94 -12.72 6.24
N ALA A 78 -4.90 -12.84 7.17
CA ALA A 78 -4.68 -13.44 8.48
C ALA A 78 -4.21 -14.90 8.39
N ASP A 79 -4.58 -15.62 7.32
CA ASP A 79 -4.16 -17.00 7.11
C ASP A 79 -2.81 -17.14 6.41
N GLY A 80 -2.12 -16.01 6.18
CA GLY A 80 -0.81 -15.98 5.54
C GLY A 80 -0.83 -15.89 4.02
N ARG A 81 -2.00 -15.91 3.40
CA ARG A 81 -2.09 -15.74 1.95
C ARG A 81 -1.71 -14.32 1.58
N VAL A 82 -1.01 -14.17 0.44
CA VAL A 82 -0.56 -12.86 -0.04
C VAL A 82 -1.17 -12.59 -1.41
N GLN A 83 -1.81 -11.43 -1.52
CA GLN A 83 -2.32 -10.91 -2.78
C GLN A 83 -1.39 -9.80 -3.27
N TRP A 84 -1.10 -9.79 -4.56
CA TRP A 84 -0.25 -8.78 -5.21
C TRP A 84 -1.12 -8.00 -6.19
N MET A 85 -1.40 -6.75 -5.86
CA MET A 85 -2.29 -5.89 -6.65
C MET A 85 -1.47 -4.86 -7.40
N TYR A 86 -1.46 -4.92 -8.72
CA TYR A 86 -0.55 -4.12 -9.55
C TYR A 86 -1.13 -2.84 -10.13
N GLU A 87 -2.46 -2.75 -10.30
CA GLU A 87 -3.07 -1.59 -10.94
C GLU A 87 -3.27 -0.45 -9.94
N SER A 88 -2.75 0.75 -10.26
CA SER A 88 -2.87 1.90 -9.36
C SER A 88 -4.32 2.25 -9.04
N ALA A 89 -5.21 2.17 -10.03
CA ALA A 89 -6.64 2.42 -9.83
C ALA A 89 -7.25 1.42 -8.85
N ASP A 90 -6.89 0.14 -8.98
CA ASP A 90 -7.40 -0.90 -8.10
C ASP A 90 -6.85 -0.75 -6.69
N ILE A 91 -5.58 -0.38 -6.57
CA ILE A 91 -4.95 -0.13 -5.26
C ILE A 91 -5.69 1.01 -4.54
N LYS A 92 -5.91 2.12 -5.24
CA LYS A 92 -6.60 3.27 -4.65
C LYS A 92 -8.03 2.92 -4.25
N ARG A 93 -8.73 2.15 -5.09
CA ARG A 93 -10.09 1.70 -4.76
C ARG A 93 -10.10 0.81 -3.53
N TYR A 94 -9.19 -0.14 -3.46
CA TYR A 94 -9.03 -1.03 -2.30
C TYR A 94 -8.85 -0.22 -1.01
N LEU A 95 -7.92 0.73 -1.03
CA LEU A 95 -7.62 1.55 0.14
C LEU A 95 -8.82 2.39 0.57
N ARG A 96 -9.54 2.98 -0.39
CA ARG A 96 -10.74 3.77 -0.09
C ARG A 96 -11.85 2.92 0.48
N GLN A 97 -12.06 1.72 -0.04
CA GLN A 97 -13.12 0.82 0.43
C GLN A 97 -12.85 0.32 1.84
N HIS A 98 -11.60 0.09 2.18
CA HIS A 98 -11.26 -0.52 3.48
C HIS A 98 -10.96 0.50 4.57
N PHE A 99 -10.56 1.72 4.23
CA PHE A 99 -10.02 2.67 5.19
C PHE A 99 -10.62 4.07 5.12
N SER A 100 -11.75 4.28 4.47
CA SER A 100 -12.34 5.61 4.30
C SER A 100 -13.32 5.99 5.41
N SER A 101 -13.23 5.39 6.55
CA SER A 101 -14.13 5.69 7.67
C SER A 101 -13.84 7.03 8.33
#